data_3a3b75d9e2ab0db9faa182f32ddb2a0b
#
_entry.id   3a3b75d9e2ab0db9faa182f32ddb2a0b
#
_cell.length_a   1.000
_cell.length_b   1.000
_cell.length_c   1.000
_cell.angle_alpha   90.00
_cell.angle_beta   90.00
_cell.angle_gamma   90.00
#
_symmetry.space_group_name_H-M   'P 1'
#
loop_
_entity.id
_entity.type
_entity.pdbx_description
1 polymer ?
#
loop_
_entity_poly.entity_id
_entity_poly.type
_entity_poly.pdbx_seq_one_letter_code
_entity_poly.pdbx_strand_id
1 'polypeptide(L)'
;MNYKTTERLEFHELLQYFENHLMQQIMPFWLENCLDHERGGFNNCVNDDGRLISTEKFLWSQGRALWMLSSLYNDFDGDPKWLELATPIARLLIDKGRTPNGDWFFSLNVDGSPKKASDRKSVV
;
A
#
# COMPACT_ATOMS: atom_id res chain seq x y z
N MET A 1 17.88 12.50 -12.39
CA MET A 1 17.65 13.95 -12.34
C MET A 1 18.87 14.63 -11.75
N ASN A 2 19.57 15.39 -12.54
CA ASN A 2 20.72 16.15 -12.05
C ASN A 2 20.20 17.41 -11.36
N TYR A 3 20.26 17.44 -10.04
CA TYR A 3 20.06 18.67 -9.28
C TYR A 3 21.27 19.58 -9.46
N LYS A 4 21.41 20.20 -10.60
CA LYS A 4 22.25 21.37 -10.69
C LYS A 4 21.47 22.53 -10.09
N THR A 5 21.64 22.64 -8.77
CA THR A 5 21.71 23.86 -7.97
C THR A 5 21.10 25.12 -8.59
N THR A 6 20.15 25.68 -7.86
CA THR A 6 19.76 27.10 -7.82
C THR A 6 18.74 27.63 -8.82
N GLU A 7 18.17 26.82 -9.69
CA GLU A 7 16.98 27.30 -10.40
C GLU A 7 15.75 27.05 -9.50
N ARG A 8 15.10 28.14 -9.15
CA ARG A 8 13.83 28.14 -8.45
C ARG A 8 12.80 27.46 -9.33
N LEU A 9 12.48 26.20 -9.02
CA LEU A 9 11.34 25.53 -9.66
C LEU A 9 10.07 26.29 -9.26
N GLU A 10 9.31 26.75 -10.24
CA GLU A 10 7.99 27.30 -9.98
C GLU A 10 7.06 26.24 -9.37
N PHE A 11 6.14 26.64 -8.51
CA PHE A 11 5.24 25.70 -7.81
C PHE A 11 4.48 24.79 -8.76
N HIS A 12 3.99 25.31 -9.87
CA HIS A 12 3.24 24.50 -10.83
C HIS A 12 4.09 23.45 -11.54
N GLU A 13 5.36 23.73 -11.80
CA GLU A 13 6.32 22.77 -12.37
C GLU A 13 6.62 21.66 -11.36
N LEU A 14 6.79 22.02 -10.10
CA LEU A 14 7.02 21.08 -9.01
C LEU A 14 5.80 20.18 -8.79
N LEU A 15 4.61 20.76 -8.77
CA LEU A 15 3.35 20.03 -8.67
C LEU A 15 3.20 19.03 -9.82
N GLN A 16 3.41 19.47 -11.05
CA GLN A 16 3.34 18.63 -12.24
C GLN A 16 4.35 17.48 -12.19
N TYR A 17 5.57 17.77 -11.74
CA TYR A 17 6.58 16.73 -11.55
C TYR A 17 6.14 15.65 -10.57
N PHE A 18 5.63 16.02 -9.41
CA PHE A 18 5.17 15.06 -8.41
C PHE A 18 3.94 14.28 -8.85
N GLU A 19 2.97 14.92 -9.48
CA GLU A 19 1.79 14.25 -10.03
C GLU A 19 2.19 13.22 -11.10
N ASN A 20 3.04 13.60 -12.02
CA ASN A 20 3.52 12.71 -13.08
C ASN A 20 4.33 11.54 -12.51
N HIS A 21 5.20 11.80 -11.55
CA HIS A 21 5.99 10.75 -10.89
C HIS A 21 5.10 9.76 -10.16
N LEU A 22 4.12 10.25 -9.40
CA LEU A 22 3.16 9.42 -8.71
C LEU A 22 2.32 8.57 -9.67
N MET A 23 1.71 9.19 -10.67
CA MET A 23 0.69 8.56 -11.50
C MET A 23 1.26 7.76 -12.67
N GLN A 24 2.46 8.08 -13.13
CA GLN A 24 3.07 7.42 -14.30
C GLN A 24 4.20 6.45 -13.93
N GLN A 25 4.78 6.54 -12.74
CA GLN A 25 5.88 5.70 -12.32
C GLN A 25 5.58 4.90 -11.05
N ILE A 26 5.19 5.57 -9.96
CA ILE A 26 4.98 4.91 -8.67
C ILE A 26 3.73 4.03 -8.68
N MET A 27 2.58 4.61 -8.99
CA MET A 27 1.30 3.87 -8.93
C MET A 27 1.24 2.68 -9.89
N PRO A 28 1.68 2.79 -11.16
CA PRO A 28 1.67 1.63 -12.05
C PRO A 28 2.49 0.46 -11.52
N PHE A 29 3.67 0.70 -10.97
CA PHE A 29 4.50 -0.36 -10.39
C PHE A 29 3.75 -1.12 -9.28
N TRP A 30 3.16 -0.40 -8.34
CA TRP A 30 2.46 -1.01 -7.21
C TRP A 30 1.15 -1.68 -7.60
N LEU A 31 0.39 -1.10 -8.52
CA LEU A 31 -0.85 -1.68 -9.00
C LEU A 31 -0.63 -2.97 -9.80
N GLU A 32 0.42 -3.02 -10.61
CA GLU A 32 0.75 -4.21 -11.42
C GLU A 32 1.33 -5.34 -10.59
N ASN A 33 2.16 -5.02 -9.59
CA ASN A 33 2.98 -6.03 -8.92
C ASN A 33 2.51 -6.41 -7.52
N CYS A 34 1.71 -5.57 -6.87
CA CYS A 34 1.47 -5.70 -5.43
C CYS A 34 0.02 -5.96 -5.02
N LEU A 35 -0.95 -5.75 -5.88
CA LEU A 35 -2.35 -6.09 -5.56
C LEU A 35 -2.55 -7.60 -5.61
N ASP A 36 -3.12 -8.17 -4.55
CA ASP A 36 -3.52 -9.57 -4.51
C ASP A 36 -4.98 -9.68 -4.98
N HIS A 37 -5.17 -9.92 -6.27
CA HIS A 37 -6.50 -10.02 -6.87
C HIS A 37 -7.24 -11.31 -6.49
N GLU A 38 -6.52 -12.33 -6.03
CA GLU A 38 -7.09 -13.63 -5.67
C GLU A 38 -7.67 -13.62 -4.24
N ARG A 39 -6.91 -13.04 -3.30
CA ARG A 39 -7.20 -13.14 -1.86
C ARG A 39 -7.49 -11.81 -1.20
N GLY A 40 -7.34 -10.73 -1.93
CA GLY A 40 -7.44 -9.39 -1.39
C GLY A 40 -6.18 -8.94 -0.66
N GLY A 41 -6.10 -7.64 -0.44
CA GLY A 41 -4.96 -7.05 0.22
C GLY A 41 -3.83 -6.69 -0.72
N PHE A 42 -2.71 -6.35 -0.13
CA PHE A 42 -1.56 -5.77 -0.80
C PHE A 42 -0.30 -6.59 -0.47
N ASN A 43 0.37 -7.11 -1.49
CA ASN A 43 1.65 -7.80 -1.33
C ASN A 43 2.76 -6.77 -1.13
N ASN A 44 3.23 -6.64 0.10
CA ASN A 44 4.22 -5.62 0.46
C ASN A 44 5.69 -6.08 0.33
N CYS A 45 5.92 -7.37 0.08
CA CYS A 45 7.26 -7.94 -0.04
C CYS A 45 7.60 -8.26 -1.49
N VAL A 46 7.94 -7.25 -2.26
CA VAL A 46 8.38 -7.36 -3.65
C VAL A 46 9.77 -6.74 -3.79
N ASN A 47 10.55 -7.23 -4.75
CA ASN A 47 11.84 -6.62 -5.07
C ASN A 47 11.68 -5.45 -6.06
N ASP A 48 12.80 -4.83 -6.43
CA ASP A 48 12.80 -3.62 -7.25
C ASP A 48 12.27 -3.85 -8.68
N ASP A 49 12.29 -5.08 -9.16
CA ASP A 49 11.74 -5.45 -10.48
C ASP A 49 10.28 -5.91 -10.42
N GLY A 50 9.65 -5.86 -9.25
CA GLY A 50 8.25 -6.24 -9.06
C GLY A 50 8.01 -7.72 -8.75
N ARG A 51 9.07 -8.52 -8.61
CA ARG A 51 8.93 -9.94 -8.28
C ARG A 51 8.55 -10.12 -6.82
N LEU A 52 7.54 -10.96 -6.57
CA LEU A 52 7.10 -11.31 -5.22
C LEU A 52 8.19 -12.11 -4.48
N ILE A 53 8.62 -11.59 -3.33
CA ILE A 53 9.60 -12.23 -2.46
C ILE A 53 8.91 -13.07 -1.37
N SER A 54 7.84 -12.53 -0.79
CA SER A 54 7.08 -13.16 0.27
C SER A 54 5.60 -12.77 0.17
N THR A 55 4.73 -13.72 0.51
CA THR A 55 3.29 -13.49 0.59
C THR A 55 2.83 -13.00 1.96
N GLU A 56 3.74 -12.80 2.90
CA GLU A 56 3.43 -12.23 4.20
C GLU A 56 2.92 -10.80 4.05
N LYS A 57 1.76 -10.54 4.65
CA LYS A 57 1.11 -9.23 4.59
C LYS A 57 1.22 -8.54 5.95
N PHE A 58 1.95 -7.45 5.99
CA PHE A 58 2.04 -6.61 7.18
C PHE A 58 0.81 -5.70 7.27
N LEU A 59 0.17 -5.66 8.42
CA LEU A 59 -1.07 -4.90 8.60
C LEU A 59 -0.85 -3.40 8.40
N TRP A 60 0.27 -2.86 8.85
CA TRP A 60 0.58 -1.45 8.63
C TRP A 60 0.70 -1.10 7.13
N SER A 61 1.23 -2.03 6.32
CA SER A 61 1.30 -1.83 4.86
C SER A 61 -0.08 -1.86 4.21
N GLN A 62 -0.96 -2.75 4.68
CA GLN A 62 -2.36 -2.79 4.23
C GLN A 62 -3.08 -1.48 4.54
N GLY A 63 -2.93 -0.99 5.76
CA GLY A 63 -3.50 0.29 6.17
C GLY A 63 -2.96 1.47 5.35
N ARG A 64 -1.68 1.47 5.04
CA ARG A 64 -1.06 2.49 4.20
C ARG A 64 -1.58 2.45 2.76
N ALA A 65 -1.72 1.26 2.18
CA ALA A 65 -2.27 1.09 0.83
C ALA A 65 -3.74 1.55 0.77
N LEU A 66 -4.54 1.18 1.77
CA LEU A 66 -5.92 1.62 1.88
C LEU A 66 -6.01 3.15 1.98
N TRP A 67 -5.19 3.76 2.82
CA TRP A 67 -5.13 5.22 2.95
C TRP A 67 -4.74 5.90 1.65
N MET A 68 -3.73 5.39 0.95
CA MET A 68 -3.25 5.95 -0.32
C MET A 68 -4.35 5.94 -1.39
N LEU A 69 -5.01 4.79 -1.60
CA LEU A 69 -6.07 4.67 -2.60
C LEU A 69 -7.28 5.54 -2.25
N SER A 70 -7.65 5.60 -0.97
CA SER A 70 -8.72 6.47 -0.51
C SER A 70 -8.38 7.95 -0.70
N SER A 71 -7.13 8.35 -0.46
CA SER A 71 -6.67 9.72 -0.67
C SER A 71 -6.66 10.11 -2.15
N LEU A 72 -6.30 9.19 -3.04
CA LEU A 72 -6.38 9.45 -4.49
C LEU A 72 -7.82 9.72 -4.92
N TYR A 73 -8.78 8.99 -4.37
CA TYR A 73 -10.20 9.26 -4.60
C TYR A 73 -10.67 10.59 -4.00
N ASN A 74 -10.36 10.83 -2.73
CA ASN A 74 -10.89 11.99 -2.01
C ASN A 74 -10.22 13.31 -2.41
N ASP A 75 -8.92 13.30 -2.66
CA ASP A 75 -8.11 14.51 -2.72
C ASP A 75 -7.45 14.74 -4.08
N PHE A 76 -7.51 13.78 -4.99
CA PHE A 76 -6.86 13.89 -6.29
C PHE A 76 -7.86 13.99 -7.45
N ASP A 77 -8.28 12.88 -8.04
CA ASP A 77 -9.11 12.90 -9.24
C ASP A 77 -10.55 12.39 -9.04
N GLY A 78 -10.86 11.82 -7.89
CA GLY A 78 -12.19 11.25 -7.62
C GLY A 78 -12.56 10.05 -8.49
N ASP A 79 -11.61 9.39 -9.14
CA ASP A 79 -11.88 8.24 -9.99
C ASP A 79 -12.36 7.05 -9.15
N PRO A 80 -13.56 6.51 -9.43
CA PRO A 80 -14.11 5.36 -8.70
C PRO A 80 -13.22 4.12 -8.69
N LYS A 81 -12.30 3.99 -9.64
CA LYS A 81 -11.35 2.86 -9.68
C LYS A 81 -10.53 2.74 -8.39
N TRP A 82 -10.22 3.87 -7.75
CA TRP A 82 -9.46 3.86 -6.49
C TRP A 82 -10.23 3.18 -5.36
N LEU A 83 -11.54 3.39 -5.30
CA LEU A 83 -12.39 2.71 -4.32
C LEU A 83 -12.54 1.21 -4.62
N GLU A 84 -12.64 0.85 -5.88
CA GLU A 84 -12.69 -0.55 -6.30
C GLU A 84 -11.43 -1.30 -5.89
N LEU A 85 -10.26 -0.68 -6.05
CA LEU A 85 -8.98 -1.25 -5.63
C LEU A 85 -8.80 -1.25 -4.11
N ALA A 86 -9.34 -0.26 -3.42
CA ALA A 86 -9.25 -0.14 -1.96
C ALA A 86 -10.14 -1.15 -1.22
N THR A 87 -11.28 -1.50 -1.79
CA THR A 87 -12.31 -2.34 -1.14
C THR A 87 -11.79 -3.71 -0.71
N PRO A 88 -11.07 -4.49 -1.53
CA PRO A 88 -10.52 -5.77 -1.10
C PRO A 88 -9.51 -5.65 0.06
N ILE A 89 -8.76 -4.55 0.10
CA ILE A 89 -7.82 -4.28 1.19
C ILE A 89 -8.58 -4.01 2.48
N ALA A 90 -9.61 -3.17 2.42
CA ALA A 90 -10.47 -2.89 3.57
C ALA A 90 -11.14 -4.16 4.11
N ARG A 91 -11.64 -5.02 3.23
CA ARG A 91 -12.24 -6.30 3.62
C ARG A 91 -11.26 -7.23 4.32
N LEU A 92 -10.05 -7.36 3.80
CA LEU A 92 -8.99 -8.14 4.45
C LEU A 92 -8.71 -7.63 5.87
N LEU A 93 -8.59 -6.33 6.05
CA LEU A 93 -8.37 -5.72 7.37
C LEU A 93 -9.52 -5.97 8.33
N ILE A 94 -10.76 -5.81 7.87
CA ILE A 94 -11.96 -6.00 8.70
C ILE A 94 -12.13 -7.48 9.07
N ASP A 95 -11.97 -8.38 8.11
CA ASP A 95 -12.29 -9.80 8.29
C ASP A 95 -11.16 -10.59 8.98
N LYS A 96 -9.90 -10.21 8.74
CA LYS A 96 -8.73 -10.98 9.15
C LYS A 96 -7.74 -10.22 10.02
N GLY A 97 -7.80 -8.91 10.06
CA GLY A 97 -6.74 -8.08 10.66
C GLY A 97 -6.78 -7.98 12.18
N ARG A 98 -7.90 -8.32 12.81
CA ARG A 98 -8.08 -8.12 14.25
C ARG A 98 -7.91 -9.38 15.07
N THR A 99 -7.27 -9.20 16.25
CA THR A 99 -7.24 -10.21 17.28
C THR A 99 -8.62 -10.33 17.98
N PRO A 100 -8.91 -11.43 18.71
CA PRO A 100 -10.17 -11.56 19.43
C PRO A 100 -10.47 -10.45 20.45
N ASN A 101 -9.44 -9.82 21.01
CA ASN A 101 -9.58 -8.69 21.95
C ASN A 101 -9.55 -7.32 21.29
N GLY A 102 -9.57 -7.24 19.95
CA GLY A 102 -9.72 -6.00 19.20
C GLY A 102 -8.44 -5.29 18.81
N ASP A 103 -7.28 -5.84 19.13
CA ASP A 103 -6.00 -5.34 18.64
C ASP A 103 -5.77 -5.74 17.17
N TRP A 104 -4.78 -5.14 16.53
CA TRP A 104 -4.38 -5.53 15.19
C TRP A 104 -3.28 -6.59 15.24
N PHE A 105 -3.36 -7.59 14.37
CA PHE A 105 -2.22 -8.46 14.10
C PHE A 105 -1.06 -7.67 13.48
N PHE A 106 0.15 -8.14 13.68
CA PHE A 106 1.32 -7.57 13.01
C PHE A 106 1.39 -8.00 11.55
N SER A 107 1.26 -9.28 11.29
CA SER A 107 1.27 -9.82 9.93
C SER A 107 0.35 -11.03 9.76
N LEU A 108 -0.03 -11.28 8.52
CA LEU A 108 -0.88 -12.40 8.09
C LEU A 108 -0.12 -13.27 7.08
N ASN A 109 -0.45 -14.56 7.08
CA ASN A 109 -0.07 -15.49 6.01
C ASN A 109 -0.89 -15.20 4.74
N VAL A 110 -0.53 -15.86 3.64
CA VAL A 110 -1.17 -15.71 2.34
C VAL A 110 -2.68 -15.98 2.38
N ASP A 111 -3.14 -16.90 3.20
CA ASP A 111 -4.55 -17.25 3.36
C ASP A 111 -5.32 -16.34 4.33
N GLY A 112 -4.66 -15.30 4.85
CA GLY A 112 -5.23 -14.40 5.84
C GLY A 112 -5.17 -14.89 7.27
N SER A 113 -4.61 -16.07 7.54
CA SER A 113 -4.39 -16.55 8.90
C SER A 113 -3.29 -15.74 9.58
N PRO A 114 -3.38 -15.54 10.92
CA PRO A 114 -2.36 -14.80 11.64
C PRO A 114 -0.99 -15.46 11.56
N LYS A 115 0.02 -14.67 11.19
CA LYS A 115 1.42 -15.12 11.24
C LYS A 115 2.12 -14.59 12.48
N LYS A 116 1.93 -13.33 12.79
CA LYS A 116 2.56 -12.67 13.91
C LYS A 116 1.57 -11.73 14.59
N ALA A 117 1.40 -11.89 15.91
CA ALA A 117 0.45 -11.09 16.69
C ALA A 117 0.97 -9.69 16.98
N SER A 118 2.31 -9.52 17.18
CA SER A 118 2.94 -8.23 17.42
C SER A 118 4.38 -8.23 16.89
N ASP A 119 4.94 -7.04 16.74
CA ASP A 119 6.35 -6.87 16.39
C ASP A 119 7.30 -7.11 17.58
N ARG A 120 6.75 -7.20 18.80
CA ARG A 120 7.52 -7.52 19.97
C ARG A 120 7.97 -8.98 19.92
N LYS A 121 9.26 -9.21 20.13
CA LYS A 121 9.74 -10.57 20.42
C LYS A 121 9.00 -11.02 21.67
N SER A 122 8.34 -12.19 21.60
CA SER A 122 7.78 -12.78 22.81
C SER A 122 8.91 -12.95 23.81
N VAL A 123 8.83 -12.21 24.89
CA VAL A 123 9.67 -12.45 26.08
C VAL A 123 9.06 -13.68 26.74
N VAL A 124 9.72 -14.80 26.55
CA VAL A 124 9.40 -15.99 27.29
C VAL A 124 9.85 -15.82 28.74
#